data_e27ad0319e1654266694a6f692f8c624
#
_entry.id   e27ad0319e1654266694a6f692f8c624
#
_cell.length_a   1.000
_cell.length_b   1.000
_cell.length_c   1.000
_cell.angle_alpha   90.00
_cell.angle_beta   90.00
_cell.angle_gamma   90.00
#
_symmetry.space_group_name_H-M   'P 1'
#
loop_
_entity.id
_entity.type
_entity.pdbx_description
1 polymer ?
#
loop_
_entity_poly.entity_id
_entity_poly.type
_entity_poly.pdbx_seq_one_letter_code
_entity_poly.pdbx_strand_id
1 'polypeptide(L)'
;MEKVLIVDDDIVLQKFLEKRMKRHATKFETIHAYNGEEAIEILNQRYISLMVTDVVMPKLDGLALLTYIHNNYPQIQCIVMTGSRSQHVKKKLQNDNIFRLFHKPFHFDALTQAILQALDQDVPGGVLKGISVASFLQMIEMEEKTCLFEVKSPEKKGVFYFQEGILFDAAFGKLKGDEAALEIIGMKNAEISFKRAPMGKLNQNIKRPLTGLIMEAMRRKDEAGG
;
A
#
# COMPACT_ATOMS: atom_id res chain seq x y z
N MET A 1 8.62 3.24 5.81
CA MET A 1 7.87 4.45 6.15
C MET A 1 6.97 4.77 4.97
N GLU A 2 5.69 5.05 5.23
CA GLU A 2 4.72 5.36 4.18
C GLU A 2 5.10 6.63 3.42
N LYS A 3 4.84 6.68 2.11
CA LYS A 3 5.15 7.84 1.26
C LYS A 3 3.88 8.40 0.65
N VAL A 4 3.68 9.69 0.84
CA VAL A 4 2.53 10.43 0.32
C VAL A 4 3.01 11.35 -0.79
N LEU A 5 2.55 11.11 -2.03
CA LEU A 5 2.83 11.98 -3.16
C LEU A 5 1.79 13.12 -3.19
N ILE A 6 2.26 14.34 -3.12
CA ILE A 6 1.43 15.56 -3.21
C ILE A 6 1.68 16.21 -4.55
N VAL A 7 0.62 16.35 -5.35
CA VAL A 7 0.68 16.87 -6.71
C VAL A 7 -0.17 18.13 -6.80
N ASP A 8 0.46 19.28 -6.99
CA ASP A 8 -0.21 20.58 -7.08
C ASP A 8 0.75 21.57 -7.74
N ASP A 9 0.31 22.40 -8.66
CA ASP A 9 1.15 23.39 -9.33
C ASP A 9 1.36 24.68 -8.51
N ASP A 10 0.59 24.86 -7.43
CA ASP A 10 0.77 25.96 -6.49
C ASP A 10 1.97 25.71 -5.56
N ILE A 11 3.10 26.32 -5.91
CA ILE A 11 4.37 26.24 -5.14
C ILE A 11 4.19 26.73 -3.70
N VAL A 12 3.32 27.70 -3.46
CA VAL A 12 3.10 28.26 -2.11
C VAL A 12 2.36 27.23 -1.25
N LEU A 13 1.31 26.63 -1.80
CA LEU A 13 0.56 25.56 -1.15
C LEU A 13 1.47 24.36 -0.87
N GLN A 14 2.29 23.95 -1.83
CA GLN A 14 3.25 22.83 -1.69
C GLN A 14 4.20 23.06 -0.51
N LYS A 15 4.86 24.22 -0.45
CA LYS A 15 5.78 24.56 0.66
C LYS A 15 5.05 24.63 2.01
N PHE A 16 3.82 25.10 2.01
CA PHE A 16 3.01 25.17 3.22
C PHE A 16 2.64 23.76 3.71
N LEU A 17 2.19 22.87 2.82
CA LEU A 17 1.88 21.49 3.13
C LEU A 17 3.12 20.74 3.64
N GLU A 18 4.26 20.87 2.96
CA GLU A 18 5.53 20.27 3.40
C GLU A 18 5.87 20.66 4.85
N LYS A 19 5.82 21.97 5.16
CA LYS A 19 6.13 22.48 6.49
C LYS A 19 5.19 21.92 7.56
N ARG A 20 3.89 21.85 7.28
CA ARG A 20 2.91 21.34 8.24
C ARG A 20 3.01 19.83 8.43
N MET A 21 3.23 19.08 7.37
CA MET A 21 3.32 17.62 7.40
C MET A 21 4.61 17.09 8.03
N LYS A 22 5.68 17.92 8.12
CA LYS A 22 6.89 17.60 8.91
C LYS A 22 6.60 17.22 10.37
N ARG A 23 5.49 17.67 10.95
CA ARG A 23 5.06 17.27 12.29
C ARG A 23 4.67 15.79 12.39
N HIS A 24 4.38 15.16 11.24
CA HIS A 24 4.01 13.75 11.13
C HIS A 24 5.11 12.90 10.48
N ALA A 25 6.35 13.42 10.41
CA ALA A 25 7.48 12.75 9.76
C ALA A 25 7.86 11.38 10.36
N THR A 26 7.34 11.03 11.54
CA THR A 26 7.48 9.68 12.11
C THR A 26 6.48 8.67 11.53
N LYS A 27 5.41 9.14 10.88
CA LYS A 27 4.34 8.32 10.32
C LYS A 27 4.47 8.15 8.80
N PHE A 28 4.75 9.24 8.10
CA PHE A 28 4.91 9.25 6.64
C PHE A 28 5.87 10.35 6.16
N GLU A 29 6.43 10.14 4.98
CA GLU A 29 7.23 11.10 4.23
C GLU A 29 6.38 11.71 3.10
N THR A 30 6.51 13.03 2.86
CA THR A 30 5.88 13.67 1.69
C THR A 30 6.87 13.80 0.55
N ILE A 31 6.41 13.45 -0.65
CA ILE A 31 7.10 13.67 -1.92
C ILE A 31 6.23 14.63 -2.73
N HIS A 32 6.83 15.53 -3.46
CA HIS A 32 6.13 16.63 -4.12
C HIS A 32 6.34 16.56 -5.64
N ALA A 33 5.27 16.79 -6.41
CA ALA A 33 5.27 16.97 -7.86
C ALA A 33 4.44 18.21 -8.21
N TYR A 34 4.80 18.90 -9.28
CA TYR A 34 4.16 20.16 -9.68
C TYR A 34 3.25 20.02 -10.91
N ASN A 35 3.11 18.82 -11.43
CA ASN A 35 2.19 18.45 -12.52
C ASN A 35 2.07 16.92 -12.60
N GLY A 36 1.13 16.45 -13.43
CA GLY A 36 0.88 15.02 -13.56
C GLY A 36 2.01 14.23 -14.22
N GLU A 37 2.79 14.83 -15.12
CA GLU A 37 3.94 14.16 -15.76
C GLU A 37 5.03 13.85 -14.73
N GLU A 38 5.39 14.84 -13.92
CA GLU A 38 6.36 14.67 -12.83
C GLU A 38 5.87 13.63 -11.80
N ALA A 39 4.56 13.63 -11.51
CA ALA A 39 3.97 12.62 -10.63
C ALA A 39 4.14 11.20 -11.21
N ILE A 40 3.94 11.00 -12.50
CA ILE A 40 4.15 9.70 -13.17
C ILE A 40 5.63 9.28 -13.11
N GLU A 41 6.56 10.21 -13.34
CA GLU A 41 7.99 9.91 -13.21
C GLU A 41 8.36 9.43 -11.79
N ILE A 42 7.80 10.08 -10.77
CA ILE A 42 8.00 9.68 -9.37
C ILE A 42 7.40 8.31 -9.09
N LEU A 43 6.18 8.03 -9.59
CA LEU A 43 5.51 6.75 -9.44
C LEU A 43 6.29 5.59 -10.07
N ASN A 44 6.94 5.83 -11.20
CA ASN A 44 7.77 4.83 -11.87
C ASN A 44 9.09 4.53 -11.13
N GLN A 45 9.54 5.42 -10.25
CA GLN A 45 10.83 5.30 -9.56
C GLN A 45 10.71 4.98 -8.08
N ARG A 46 9.55 5.27 -7.45
CA ARG A 46 9.38 5.20 -6.01
C ARG A 46 8.03 4.59 -5.64
N TYR A 47 8.06 3.83 -4.55
CA TYR A 47 6.82 3.40 -3.92
C TYR A 47 6.07 4.60 -3.32
N ILE A 48 4.79 4.70 -3.66
CA ILE A 48 3.85 5.69 -3.13
C ILE A 48 2.67 4.97 -2.48
N SER A 49 2.39 5.28 -1.23
CA SER A 49 1.31 4.68 -0.45
C SER A 49 -0.04 5.38 -0.67
N LEU A 50 0.00 6.68 -0.89
CA LEU A 50 -1.16 7.54 -1.07
C LEU A 50 -0.80 8.70 -1.99
N MET A 51 -1.72 9.08 -2.87
CA MET A 51 -1.58 10.30 -3.67
C MET A 51 -2.60 11.35 -3.22
N VAL A 52 -2.15 12.60 -3.13
CA VAL A 52 -2.98 13.79 -2.95
C VAL A 52 -2.77 14.67 -4.18
N THR A 53 -3.82 14.92 -4.98
CA THR A 53 -3.67 15.66 -6.24
C THR A 53 -4.67 16.79 -6.38
N ASP A 54 -4.23 17.91 -6.96
CA ASP A 54 -5.18 18.89 -7.53
C ASP A 54 -5.75 18.32 -8.84
N VAL A 55 -6.93 18.81 -9.20
CA VAL A 55 -7.60 18.47 -10.46
C VAL A 55 -7.08 19.34 -11.61
N VAL A 56 -6.83 20.61 -11.36
CA VAL A 56 -6.47 21.58 -12.41
C VAL A 56 -5.00 21.91 -12.31
N MET A 57 -4.21 21.39 -13.21
CA MET A 57 -2.77 21.60 -13.27
C MET A 57 -2.30 21.67 -14.73
N PRO A 58 -1.16 22.35 -15.01
CA PRO A 58 -0.56 22.40 -16.33
C PRO A 58 -0.03 21.04 -16.79
N LYS A 59 0.23 20.89 -18.08
CA LYS A 59 0.72 19.67 -18.75
C LYS A 59 -0.30 18.53 -18.65
N LEU A 60 -0.12 17.62 -17.71
CA LEU A 60 -1.06 16.55 -17.40
C LEU A 60 -1.92 16.95 -16.20
N ASP A 61 -3.23 17.10 -16.41
CA ASP A 61 -4.19 17.47 -15.36
C ASP A 61 -4.47 16.32 -14.39
N GLY A 62 -5.07 16.65 -13.23
CA GLY A 62 -5.32 15.66 -12.19
C GLY A 62 -6.33 14.58 -12.58
N LEU A 63 -7.26 14.83 -13.51
CA LEU A 63 -8.21 13.81 -13.97
C LEU A 63 -7.52 12.77 -14.86
N ALA A 64 -6.63 13.22 -15.74
CA ALA A 64 -5.82 12.33 -16.56
C ALA A 64 -4.85 11.52 -15.67
N LEU A 65 -4.24 12.15 -14.66
CA LEU A 65 -3.40 11.49 -13.68
C LEU A 65 -4.17 10.43 -12.88
N LEU A 66 -5.39 10.72 -12.41
CA LEU A 66 -6.25 9.75 -11.71
C LEU A 66 -6.59 8.56 -12.58
N THR A 67 -6.92 8.80 -13.86
CA THR A 67 -7.17 7.72 -14.83
C THR A 67 -5.94 6.85 -15.02
N TYR A 68 -4.76 7.45 -15.13
CA TYR A 68 -3.49 6.72 -15.22
C TYR A 68 -3.23 5.86 -13.97
N ILE A 69 -3.46 6.42 -12.77
CA ILE A 69 -3.33 5.71 -11.50
C ILE A 69 -4.31 4.53 -11.43
N HIS A 70 -5.57 4.75 -11.79
CA HIS A 70 -6.57 3.69 -11.78
C HIS A 70 -6.17 2.49 -12.64
N ASN A 71 -5.59 2.75 -13.81
CA ASN A 71 -5.21 1.70 -14.75
C ASN A 71 -3.89 0.99 -14.39
N ASN A 72 -2.92 1.72 -13.84
CA ASN A 72 -1.55 1.21 -13.63
C ASN A 72 -1.23 0.93 -12.17
N TYR A 73 -1.92 1.60 -11.23
CA TYR A 73 -1.66 1.56 -9.79
C TYR A 73 -2.97 1.51 -8.97
N PRO A 74 -3.89 0.56 -9.25
CA PRO A 74 -5.25 0.54 -8.68
C PRO A 74 -5.27 0.43 -7.14
N GLN A 75 -4.15 0.05 -6.52
CA GLN A 75 -3.99 -0.04 -5.07
C GLN A 75 -3.66 1.31 -4.42
N ILE A 76 -3.24 2.33 -5.19
CA ILE A 76 -2.97 3.67 -4.64
C ILE A 76 -4.30 4.37 -4.42
N GLN A 77 -4.62 4.65 -3.16
CA GLN A 77 -5.76 5.53 -2.85
C GLN A 77 -5.41 6.97 -3.18
N CYS A 78 -6.42 7.72 -3.61
CA CYS A 78 -6.25 9.11 -4.00
C CYS A 78 -7.11 10.02 -3.12
N ILE A 79 -6.53 11.10 -2.64
CA ILE A 79 -7.24 12.25 -2.09
C ILE A 79 -7.19 13.34 -3.14
N VAL A 80 -8.33 13.90 -3.49
CA VAL A 80 -8.43 14.92 -4.52
C VAL A 80 -8.69 16.28 -3.88
N MET A 81 -7.91 17.27 -4.27
CA MET A 81 -8.13 18.69 -3.95
C MET A 81 -8.63 19.39 -5.20
N THR A 82 -9.62 20.25 -5.12
CA THR A 82 -10.11 20.99 -6.28
C THR A 82 -10.69 22.35 -5.93
N GLY A 83 -10.34 23.36 -6.70
CA GLY A 83 -11.01 24.66 -6.70
C GLY A 83 -12.28 24.68 -7.56
N SER A 84 -12.46 23.68 -8.42
CA SER A 84 -13.59 23.61 -9.34
C SER A 84 -14.85 23.06 -8.65
N ARG A 85 -15.97 23.76 -8.82
CA ARG A 85 -17.31 23.27 -8.42
C ARG A 85 -18.09 22.63 -9.57
N SER A 86 -17.43 22.37 -10.70
CA SER A 86 -18.07 21.83 -11.90
C SER A 86 -18.68 20.44 -11.66
N GLN A 87 -19.94 20.28 -12.09
CA GLN A 87 -20.62 18.97 -12.04
C GLN A 87 -19.93 17.92 -12.92
N HIS A 88 -19.22 18.34 -13.96
CA HIS A 88 -18.47 17.44 -14.83
C HIS A 88 -17.28 16.79 -14.10
N VAL A 89 -16.56 17.59 -13.31
CA VAL A 89 -15.49 17.08 -12.44
C VAL A 89 -16.05 16.08 -11.42
N LYS A 90 -17.16 16.42 -10.76
CA LYS A 90 -17.82 15.51 -9.81
C LYS A 90 -18.23 14.17 -10.42
N LYS A 91 -18.78 14.15 -11.65
CA LYS A 91 -19.16 12.90 -12.34
C LYS A 91 -17.94 12.02 -12.66
N LYS A 92 -16.86 12.63 -13.13
CA LYS A 92 -15.61 11.86 -13.41
C LYS A 92 -14.98 11.29 -12.15
N LEU A 93 -15.10 11.99 -11.02
CA LEU A 93 -14.55 11.55 -9.74
C LEU A 93 -15.38 10.47 -9.02
N GLN A 94 -16.56 10.10 -9.52
CA GLN A 94 -17.44 9.09 -8.88
C GLN A 94 -17.02 7.64 -9.10
N ASN A 95 -16.09 7.36 -10.02
CA ASN A 95 -15.78 6.00 -10.47
C ASN A 95 -14.39 5.48 -10.06
N ASP A 96 -13.59 6.24 -9.32
CA ASP A 96 -12.19 5.90 -9.08
C ASP A 96 -11.87 5.70 -7.60
N ASN A 97 -10.73 5.10 -7.29
CA ASN A 97 -10.17 4.86 -5.95
C ASN A 97 -9.95 6.15 -5.13
N ILE A 98 -10.97 7.03 -5.14
CA ILE A 98 -10.92 8.30 -4.44
C ILE A 98 -11.38 8.09 -3.02
N PHE A 99 -10.43 8.20 -2.11
CA PHE A 99 -10.70 8.10 -0.67
C PHE A 99 -11.50 9.31 -0.16
N ARG A 100 -11.13 10.52 -0.61
CA ARG A 100 -11.81 11.76 -0.20
C ARG A 100 -11.59 12.90 -1.20
N LEU A 101 -12.59 13.76 -1.29
CA LEU A 101 -12.55 14.98 -2.08
C LEU A 101 -12.55 16.20 -1.16
N PHE A 102 -11.62 17.14 -1.39
CA PHE A 102 -11.54 18.43 -0.72
C PHE A 102 -11.77 19.57 -1.70
N HIS A 103 -12.63 20.50 -1.34
CA HIS A 103 -12.80 21.75 -2.09
C HIS A 103 -11.91 22.85 -1.52
N LYS A 104 -11.10 23.47 -2.37
CA LYS A 104 -10.31 24.66 -2.00
C LYS A 104 -11.24 25.87 -1.82
N PRO A 105 -11.11 26.68 -0.74
CA PRO A 105 -10.19 26.50 0.37
C PRO A 105 -10.67 25.44 1.37
N PHE A 106 -9.75 24.68 1.95
CA PHE A 106 -10.01 23.63 2.94
C PHE A 106 -9.18 23.81 4.21
N HIS A 107 -9.59 23.17 5.30
CA HIS A 107 -8.82 23.12 6.53
C HIS A 107 -7.69 22.11 6.42
N PHE A 108 -6.45 22.55 6.60
CA PHE A 108 -5.25 21.67 6.49
C PHE A 108 -5.25 20.51 7.48
N ASP A 109 -5.79 20.72 8.68
CA ASP A 109 -5.89 19.65 9.67
C ASP A 109 -6.86 18.55 9.20
N ALA A 110 -7.93 18.91 8.48
CA ALA A 110 -8.83 17.93 7.88
C ALA A 110 -8.14 17.12 6.77
N LEU A 111 -7.31 17.74 5.93
CA LEU A 111 -6.50 17.04 4.94
C LEU A 111 -5.50 16.09 5.61
N THR A 112 -4.80 16.57 6.64
CA THR A 112 -3.85 15.75 7.40
C THR A 112 -4.52 14.54 8.04
N GLN A 113 -5.68 14.72 8.65
CA GLN A 113 -6.47 13.62 9.22
C GLN A 113 -6.93 12.63 8.15
N ALA A 114 -7.34 13.11 6.97
CA ALA A 114 -7.70 12.24 5.85
C ALA A 114 -6.51 11.41 5.36
N ILE A 115 -5.32 12.02 5.26
CA ILE A 115 -4.08 11.31 4.92
C ILE A 115 -3.80 10.21 5.96
N LEU A 116 -3.83 10.54 7.25
CA LEU A 116 -3.59 9.56 8.31
C LEU A 116 -4.64 8.43 8.27
N GLN A 117 -5.91 8.75 8.09
CA GLN A 117 -6.97 7.76 7.95
C GLN A 117 -6.77 6.86 6.72
N ALA A 118 -6.39 7.44 5.57
CA ALA A 118 -6.13 6.67 4.36
C ALA A 118 -4.92 5.76 4.50
N LEU A 119 -3.89 6.17 5.22
CA LEU A 119 -2.70 5.36 5.50
C LEU A 119 -2.97 4.27 6.55
N ASP A 120 -3.85 4.54 7.52
CA ASP A 120 -4.25 3.58 8.58
C ASP A 120 -5.26 2.54 8.08
N GLN A 121 -5.95 2.80 6.97
CA GLN A 121 -6.86 1.81 6.41
C GLN A 121 -6.05 0.61 5.90
N ASP A 122 -6.28 -0.53 6.51
CA ASP A 122 -5.95 -1.80 5.91
C ASP A 122 -6.59 -1.86 4.51
N VAL A 123 -5.87 -2.42 3.54
CA VAL A 123 -6.39 -2.65 2.18
C VAL A 123 -7.79 -3.27 2.32
N PRO A 124 -8.80 -2.84 1.51
CA PRO A 124 -10.11 -3.48 1.54
C PRO A 124 -9.96 -4.97 1.18
N GLY A 125 -9.82 -5.79 2.18
CA GLY A 125 -9.58 -7.24 2.04
C GLY A 125 -10.06 -8.01 3.26
N GLY A 126 -10.48 -7.27 4.30
CA GLY A 126 -10.94 -7.89 5.55
C GLY A 126 -9.83 -8.62 6.30
N VAL A 127 -10.20 -9.16 7.44
CA VAL A 127 -9.36 -10.08 8.22
C VAL A 127 -9.90 -11.49 8.01
N LEU A 128 -9.07 -12.37 7.47
CA LEU A 128 -9.40 -13.79 7.32
C LEU A 128 -9.02 -14.53 8.60
N LYS A 129 -9.99 -15.27 9.15
CA LYS A 129 -9.82 -16.13 10.33
C LYS A 129 -10.24 -17.55 9.99
N GLY A 130 -9.64 -18.53 10.67
CA GLY A 130 -10.04 -19.92 10.51
C GLY A 130 -9.48 -20.65 9.28
N ILE A 131 -8.67 -19.96 8.48
CA ILE A 131 -7.88 -20.61 7.41
C ILE A 131 -6.43 -20.79 7.88
N SER A 132 -5.81 -21.89 7.49
CA SER A 132 -4.38 -22.07 7.77
C SER A 132 -3.53 -21.15 6.91
N VAL A 133 -2.42 -20.67 7.46
CA VAL A 133 -1.47 -19.84 6.68
C VAL A 133 -1.03 -20.59 5.42
N ALA A 134 -0.71 -21.88 5.52
CA ALA A 134 -0.30 -22.70 4.39
C ALA A 134 -1.35 -22.74 3.26
N SER A 135 -2.62 -22.98 3.60
CA SER A 135 -3.70 -23.02 2.60
C SER A 135 -3.91 -21.66 1.92
N PHE A 136 -3.76 -20.57 2.70
CA PHE A 136 -3.87 -19.23 2.14
C PHE A 136 -2.72 -18.91 1.18
N LEU A 137 -1.48 -19.30 1.51
CA LEU A 137 -0.32 -19.12 0.63
C LEU A 137 -0.49 -19.87 -0.70
N GLN A 138 -0.98 -21.12 -0.66
CA GLN A 138 -1.26 -21.91 -1.87
C GLN A 138 -2.33 -21.25 -2.74
N MET A 139 -3.36 -20.64 -2.13
CA MET A 139 -4.38 -19.89 -2.88
C MET A 139 -3.77 -18.68 -3.59
N ILE A 140 -2.90 -17.92 -2.94
CA ILE A 140 -2.21 -16.77 -3.55
C ILE A 140 -1.29 -17.20 -4.71
N GLU A 141 -0.56 -18.33 -4.55
CA GLU A 141 0.27 -18.93 -5.60
C GLU A 141 -0.59 -19.30 -6.82
N MET A 142 -1.71 -20.01 -6.59
CA MET A 142 -2.59 -20.51 -7.65
C MET A 142 -3.31 -19.36 -8.41
N GLU A 143 -3.63 -18.27 -7.71
CA GLU A 143 -4.28 -17.09 -8.27
C GLU A 143 -3.27 -16.10 -8.91
N GLU A 144 -1.98 -16.43 -8.90
CA GLU A 144 -0.88 -15.62 -9.46
C GLU A 144 -0.89 -14.16 -8.95
N LYS A 145 -1.30 -13.95 -7.70
CA LYS A 145 -1.50 -12.61 -7.15
C LYS A 145 -0.19 -11.94 -6.73
N THR A 146 -0.15 -10.63 -6.97
CA THR A 146 0.86 -9.74 -6.36
C THR A 146 0.24 -9.05 -5.16
N CYS A 147 0.71 -9.37 -3.95
CA CYS A 147 0.17 -8.81 -2.73
C CYS A 147 1.16 -8.88 -1.56
N LEU A 148 0.95 -8.00 -0.60
CA LEU A 148 1.57 -8.07 0.72
C LEU A 148 0.48 -8.31 1.74
N PHE A 149 0.70 -9.20 2.68
CA PHE A 149 -0.22 -9.44 3.78
C PHE A 149 0.51 -9.70 5.09
N GLU A 150 -0.13 -9.30 6.16
CA GLU A 150 0.30 -9.55 7.53
C GLU A 150 -0.41 -10.78 8.07
N VAL A 151 0.35 -11.64 8.71
CA VAL A 151 -0.13 -12.77 9.49
C VAL A 151 0.11 -12.44 10.96
N LYS A 152 -0.95 -12.41 11.76
CA LYS A 152 -0.90 -11.99 13.15
C LYS A 152 -1.49 -13.06 14.05
N SER A 153 -0.81 -13.39 15.13
CA SER A 153 -1.34 -14.10 16.29
C SER A 153 -1.30 -13.17 17.52
N PRO A 154 -1.87 -13.55 18.68
CA PRO A 154 -1.86 -12.71 19.88
C PRO A 154 -0.48 -12.20 20.30
N GLU A 155 0.58 -12.99 20.05
CA GLU A 155 1.93 -12.68 20.51
C GLU A 155 2.89 -12.30 19.41
N LYS A 156 2.58 -12.66 18.16
CA LYS A 156 3.54 -12.63 17.05
C LYS A 156 2.89 -12.06 15.80
N LYS A 157 3.69 -11.39 14.97
CA LYS A 157 3.27 -10.93 13.65
C LYS A 157 4.41 -11.08 12.65
N GLY A 158 4.05 -11.45 11.43
CA GLY A 158 4.94 -11.51 10.29
C GLY A 158 4.25 -11.04 9.02
N VAL A 159 5.01 -10.80 7.99
CA VAL A 159 4.51 -10.35 6.69
C VAL A 159 5.06 -11.23 5.58
N PHE A 160 4.24 -11.43 4.54
CA PHE A 160 4.62 -12.08 3.30
C PHE A 160 4.44 -11.11 2.13
N TYR A 161 5.36 -11.19 1.20
CA TYR A 161 5.24 -10.50 -0.07
C TYR A 161 5.25 -11.50 -1.23
N PHE A 162 4.19 -11.47 -2.04
CA PHE A 162 4.05 -12.24 -3.27
C PHE A 162 4.12 -11.33 -4.47
N GLN A 163 4.77 -11.79 -5.52
CA GLN A 163 4.77 -11.17 -6.83
C GLN A 163 4.42 -12.23 -7.88
N GLU A 164 3.31 -12.00 -8.61
CA GLU A 164 2.83 -12.92 -9.66
C GLU A 164 2.74 -14.38 -9.18
N GLY A 165 2.16 -14.59 -7.99
CA GLY A 165 2.04 -15.91 -7.37
C GLY A 165 3.32 -16.46 -6.74
N ILE A 166 4.47 -15.84 -6.94
CA ILE A 166 5.74 -16.27 -6.38
C ILE A 166 5.95 -15.63 -5.01
N LEU A 167 6.31 -16.41 -4.01
CA LEU A 167 6.70 -15.90 -2.71
C LEU A 167 8.09 -15.26 -2.81
N PHE A 168 8.12 -13.93 -2.78
CA PHE A 168 9.33 -13.14 -2.99
C PHE A 168 10.13 -12.89 -1.72
N ASP A 169 9.40 -12.57 -0.62
CA ASP A 169 10.04 -12.26 0.65
C ASP A 169 9.09 -12.51 1.83
N ALA A 170 9.68 -12.70 3.00
CA ALA A 170 8.99 -12.77 4.27
C ALA A 170 9.81 -12.05 5.35
N ALA A 171 9.12 -11.46 6.33
CA ALA A 171 9.76 -10.84 7.49
C ALA A 171 9.02 -11.20 8.78
N PHE A 172 9.78 -11.57 9.82
CA PHE A 172 9.27 -11.96 11.12
C PHE A 172 10.24 -11.50 12.22
N GLY A 173 9.89 -10.42 12.89
CA GLY A 173 10.81 -9.79 13.84
C GLY A 173 12.11 -9.35 13.17
N LYS A 174 13.23 -10.02 13.53
CA LYS A 174 14.54 -9.80 12.91
C LYS A 174 14.85 -10.78 11.76
N LEU A 175 14.03 -11.81 11.58
CA LEU A 175 14.20 -12.81 10.54
C LEU A 175 13.68 -12.30 9.20
N LYS A 176 14.30 -12.77 8.11
CA LYS A 176 13.92 -12.49 6.73
C LYS A 176 14.01 -13.74 5.85
N GLY A 177 13.36 -13.71 4.69
CA GLY A 177 13.42 -14.78 3.71
C GLY A 177 12.88 -16.11 4.24
N ASP A 178 13.57 -17.21 3.94
CA ASP A 178 13.13 -18.59 4.24
C ASP A 178 12.82 -18.81 5.72
N GLU A 179 13.71 -18.37 6.62
CA GLU A 179 13.52 -18.59 8.06
C GLU A 179 12.32 -17.80 8.61
N ALA A 180 12.08 -16.58 8.12
CA ALA A 180 10.87 -15.83 8.45
C ALA A 180 9.62 -16.54 7.94
N ALA A 181 9.66 -17.06 6.72
CA ALA A 181 8.54 -17.79 6.11
C ALA A 181 8.19 -19.04 6.93
N LEU A 182 9.17 -19.82 7.34
CA LEU A 182 8.97 -21.03 8.15
C LEU A 182 8.30 -20.73 9.50
N GLU A 183 8.75 -19.68 10.18
CA GLU A 183 8.17 -19.23 11.45
C GLU A 183 6.69 -18.80 11.29
N ILE A 184 6.40 -18.02 10.23
CA ILE A 184 5.04 -17.51 10.00
C ILE A 184 4.09 -18.64 9.58
N ILE A 185 4.53 -19.57 8.71
CA ILE A 185 3.71 -20.72 8.27
C ILE A 185 3.32 -21.59 9.46
N GLY A 186 4.21 -21.74 10.44
CA GLY A 186 3.97 -22.50 11.67
C GLY A 186 2.99 -21.87 12.66
N MET A 187 2.56 -20.61 12.47
CA MET A 187 1.69 -19.91 13.42
C MET A 187 0.32 -20.55 13.53
N LYS A 188 -0.17 -20.71 14.78
CA LYS A 188 -1.52 -21.22 15.09
C LYS A 188 -2.47 -20.04 15.34
N ASN A 189 -3.76 -20.23 15.01
CA ASN A 189 -4.82 -19.23 15.25
C ASN A 189 -4.47 -17.84 14.70
N ALA A 190 -3.87 -17.83 13.52
CA ALA A 190 -3.44 -16.59 12.90
C ALA A 190 -4.61 -15.89 12.19
N GLU A 191 -4.59 -14.58 12.26
CA GLU A 191 -5.41 -13.69 11.47
C GLU A 191 -4.56 -13.19 10.29
N ILE A 192 -5.14 -13.19 9.09
CA ILE A 192 -4.48 -12.75 7.87
C ILE A 192 -5.16 -11.48 7.40
N SER A 193 -4.40 -10.41 7.21
CA SER A 193 -4.88 -9.14 6.69
C SER A 193 -4.01 -8.66 5.54
N PHE A 194 -4.63 -8.24 4.45
CA PHE A 194 -3.92 -7.65 3.34
C PHE A 194 -3.32 -6.31 3.74
N LYS A 195 -2.12 -6.04 3.25
CA LYS A 195 -1.43 -4.76 3.36
C LYS A 195 -1.13 -4.25 1.96
N ARG A 196 -0.88 -2.96 1.84
CA ARG A 196 -0.42 -2.40 0.57
C ARG A 196 0.95 -2.96 0.25
N ALA A 197 1.07 -3.59 -0.91
CA ALA A 197 2.36 -4.08 -1.36
C ALA A 197 3.28 -2.89 -1.66
N PRO A 198 4.55 -2.92 -1.22
CA PRO A 198 5.52 -1.94 -1.65
C PRO A 198 5.71 -2.08 -3.17
N MET A 199 5.55 -0.98 -3.91
CA MET A 199 5.88 -0.95 -5.33
C MET A 199 7.33 -0.50 -5.50
N GLY A 200 8.16 -1.38 -5.95
CA GLY A 200 9.57 -1.21 -6.23
C GLY A 200 10.18 -2.55 -6.52
N LYS A 201 11.34 -2.59 -7.19
CA LYS A 201 12.10 -3.83 -7.32
C LYS A 201 12.48 -4.31 -5.92
N LEU A 202 11.69 -5.19 -5.35
CA LEU A 202 12.08 -5.92 -4.15
C LEU A 202 13.08 -6.99 -4.57
N ASN A 203 14.12 -7.16 -3.79
CA ASN A 203 15.02 -8.29 -3.98
C ASN A 203 14.27 -9.56 -3.59
N GLN A 204 14.34 -10.57 -4.44
CA GLN A 204 13.83 -11.89 -4.09
C GLN A 204 14.74 -12.52 -3.05
N ASN A 205 14.28 -12.57 -1.81
CA ASN A 205 15.01 -13.17 -0.69
C ASN A 205 14.64 -14.64 -0.48
N ILE A 206 13.53 -15.09 -1.07
CA ILE A 206 13.08 -16.48 -1.04
C ILE A 206 13.25 -17.07 -2.44
N LYS A 207 14.05 -18.14 -2.53
CA LYS A 207 14.31 -18.88 -3.79
C LYS A 207 13.76 -20.29 -3.75
N ARG A 208 13.36 -20.77 -2.58
CA ARG A 208 12.79 -22.10 -2.40
C ARG A 208 11.34 -22.12 -2.89
N PRO A 209 10.89 -23.22 -3.52
CA PRO A 209 9.48 -23.42 -3.85
C PRO A 209 8.60 -23.33 -2.59
N LEU A 210 7.43 -22.72 -2.73
CA LEU A 210 6.48 -22.56 -1.62
C LEU A 210 6.10 -23.89 -0.97
N THR A 211 5.88 -24.93 -1.78
CA THR A 211 5.58 -26.30 -1.30
C THR A 211 6.66 -26.84 -0.38
N GLY A 212 7.94 -26.61 -0.71
CA GLY A 212 9.06 -27.01 0.12
C GLY A 212 9.11 -26.31 1.47
N LEU A 213 8.78 -25.00 1.50
CA LEU A 213 8.68 -24.22 2.75
C LEU A 213 7.52 -24.70 3.61
N ILE A 214 6.36 -24.98 3.00
CA ILE A 214 5.19 -25.49 3.72
C ILE A 214 5.49 -26.86 4.36
N MET A 215 6.07 -27.79 3.61
CA MET A 215 6.43 -29.11 4.13
C MET A 215 7.43 -29.03 5.30
N GLU A 216 8.45 -28.19 5.16
CA GLU A 216 9.46 -28.01 6.20
C GLU A 216 8.85 -27.35 7.45
N ALA A 217 7.98 -26.34 7.29
CA ALA A 217 7.31 -25.71 8.41
C ALA A 217 6.39 -26.69 9.15
N MET A 218 5.69 -27.57 8.44
CA MET A 218 4.84 -28.60 9.04
C MET A 218 5.70 -29.64 9.80
N ARG A 219 6.81 -30.08 9.21
CA ARG A 219 7.73 -30.97 9.90
C ARG A 219 8.27 -30.40 11.20
N ARG A 220 8.75 -29.14 11.19
CA ARG A 220 9.21 -28.44 12.41
C ARG A 220 8.11 -28.32 13.48
N LYS A 221 6.87 -28.16 13.05
CA LYS A 221 5.73 -28.06 13.95
C LYS A 221 5.39 -29.39 14.62
N ASP A 222 5.50 -30.49 13.90
CA ASP A 222 5.26 -31.84 14.42
C ASP A 222 6.37 -32.24 15.41
N GLU A 223 7.62 -31.93 15.10
CA GLU A 223 8.79 -32.17 15.98
C GLU A 223 8.74 -31.34 17.27
N ALA A 224 8.15 -30.12 17.24
CA ALA A 224 8.02 -29.24 18.42
C ALA A 224 6.78 -29.55 19.27
N GLY A 225 5.84 -30.36 18.77
CA GLY A 225 4.57 -30.70 19.44
C GLY A 225 4.52 -32.12 20.05
N GLY A 226 5.60 -32.94 19.87
CA GLY A 226 5.84 -34.22 20.49
C GLY A 226 6.74 -34.05 21.71
#